data_585da0b2b1e3302bfb532c07fbfbb874
#
_entry.id   585da0b2b1e3302bfb532c07fbfbb874
#
_cell.length_a   1.000
_cell.length_b   1.000
_cell.length_c   1.000
_cell.angle_alpha   90.00
_cell.angle_beta   90.00
_cell.angle_gamma   90.00
#
_symmetry.space_group_name_H-M   'P 1'
#
loop_
_entity.id
_entity.type
_entity.pdbx_description
1 polymer ?
#
loop_
_entity_poly.entity_id
_entity_poly.type
_entity_poly.pdbx_seq_one_letter_code
_entity_poly.pdbx_strand_id
1 'polypeptide(L)'
;MKARTEIKRPGWQRAVDFDEASLRREIMELKNENKKLADDLKAAREEISFLTEETDIAFEDCEVKIEYHYQSQSGLRAGSLNVSLQDLFITIATEMMEVSIVEPLVEKAIKVKFLFGKRESRLDDKQFVKKMLNQYRALNLVYSYWNNDNRELYWGLTNKGRKVRDDTILIRNN
;
A
#
# COMPACT_ATOMS: atom_id res chain seq x y z
N MET A 1 -32.93 17.79 -73.38
CA MET A 1 -32.60 18.24 -72.02
C MET A 1 -32.84 17.07 -71.04
N LYS A 2 -31.78 16.48 -70.51
CA LYS A 2 -31.88 15.37 -69.54
C LYS A 2 -31.72 15.95 -68.15
N ALA A 3 -32.73 15.84 -67.29
CA ALA A 3 -32.70 16.27 -65.91
C ALA A 3 -31.70 15.36 -65.15
N ARG A 4 -30.72 16.00 -64.49
CA ARG A 4 -29.79 15.37 -63.61
C ARG A 4 -30.50 15.13 -62.26
N THR A 5 -30.89 13.91 -61.97
CA THR A 5 -31.39 13.50 -60.68
C THR A 5 -30.22 13.53 -59.68
N GLU A 6 -30.27 14.50 -58.74
CA GLU A 6 -29.36 14.54 -57.60
C GLU A 6 -29.64 13.33 -56.70
N ILE A 7 -28.72 12.38 -56.68
CA ILE A 7 -28.72 11.29 -55.74
C ILE A 7 -28.30 11.85 -54.40
N LYS A 8 -29.26 12.06 -53.50
CA LYS A 8 -28.99 12.32 -52.08
C LYS A 8 -28.35 11.09 -51.47
N ARG A 9 -27.07 11.13 -51.20
CA ARG A 9 -26.36 10.07 -50.43
C ARG A 9 -26.89 10.08 -49.00
N PRO A 10 -27.48 8.99 -48.51
CA PRO A 10 -27.90 8.90 -47.10
C PRO A 10 -26.62 8.79 -46.25
N GLY A 11 -26.45 9.65 -45.29
CA GLY A 11 -25.39 9.55 -44.27
C GLY A 11 -24.52 10.76 -44.01
N TRP A 12 -24.64 11.81 -44.84
CA TRP A 12 -24.01 13.08 -44.52
C TRP A 12 -25.05 14.03 -43.92
N GLN A 13 -25.40 13.86 -42.66
CA GLN A 13 -25.93 15.00 -41.91
C GLN A 13 -24.76 16.01 -41.87
N ARG A 14 -24.98 17.18 -42.44
CA ARG A 14 -24.10 18.33 -42.18
C ARG A 14 -24.00 18.45 -40.67
N ALA A 15 -22.76 18.59 -40.13
CA ALA A 15 -22.52 19.07 -38.78
C ALA A 15 -22.98 20.54 -38.70
N VAL A 16 -24.30 20.73 -38.85
CA VAL A 16 -25.00 21.99 -38.62
C VAL A 16 -25.36 21.90 -37.15
N ASP A 17 -24.81 22.84 -36.39
CA ASP A 17 -25.08 23.12 -34.99
C ASP A 17 -24.24 22.36 -33.93
N PHE A 18 -23.02 22.04 -34.24
CA PHE A 18 -22.04 22.05 -33.16
C PHE A 18 -21.79 23.53 -32.80
N ASP A 19 -22.35 23.97 -31.68
CA ASP A 19 -22.05 25.29 -31.13
C ASP A 19 -20.57 25.28 -30.70
N GLU A 20 -19.69 25.64 -31.63
CA GLU A 20 -18.23 25.67 -31.43
C GLU A 20 -17.87 26.56 -30.23
N ALA A 21 -18.68 27.56 -29.92
CA ALA A 21 -18.51 28.42 -28.78
C ALA A 21 -18.84 27.70 -27.46
N SER A 22 -19.83 26.80 -27.45
CA SER A 22 -20.16 25.96 -26.29
C SER A 22 -19.07 24.96 -26.01
N LEU A 23 -18.58 24.25 -27.04
CA LEU A 23 -17.47 23.31 -26.91
C LEU A 23 -16.17 23.97 -26.45
N ARG A 24 -15.89 25.18 -26.94
CA ARG A 24 -14.72 25.93 -26.49
C ARG A 24 -14.82 26.34 -25.04
N ARG A 25 -16.00 26.69 -24.54
CA ARG A 25 -16.24 26.98 -23.11
C ARG A 25 -16.04 25.73 -22.26
N GLU A 26 -16.65 24.63 -22.65
CA GLU A 26 -16.50 23.35 -21.94
C GLU A 26 -15.04 22.88 -21.87
N ILE A 27 -14.30 22.98 -22.99
CA ILE A 27 -12.84 22.69 -23.01
C ILE A 27 -12.09 23.63 -22.06
N MET A 28 -12.45 24.88 -21.97
CA MET A 28 -11.80 25.84 -21.08
C MET A 28 -12.12 25.56 -19.61
N GLU A 29 -13.36 25.19 -19.29
CA GLU A 29 -13.81 24.78 -17.95
C GLU A 29 -13.08 23.50 -17.50
N LEU A 30 -13.07 22.47 -18.35
CA LEU A 30 -12.36 21.21 -18.07
C LEU A 30 -10.85 21.42 -17.90
N LYS A 31 -10.23 22.32 -18.66
CA LYS A 31 -8.81 22.67 -18.47
C LYS A 31 -8.55 23.34 -17.13
N ASN A 32 -9.45 24.23 -16.71
CA ASN A 32 -9.33 24.91 -15.42
C ASN A 32 -9.55 23.94 -14.26
N GLU A 33 -10.51 23.04 -14.38
CA GLU A 33 -10.76 21.99 -13.39
C GLU A 33 -9.58 21.02 -13.28
N ASN A 34 -9.03 20.55 -14.41
CA ASN A 34 -7.85 19.72 -14.44
C ASN A 34 -6.63 20.41 -13.79
N LYS A 35 -6.45 21.72 -14.04
CA LYS A 35 -5.38 22.47 -13.39
C LYS A 35 -5.59 22.52 -11.88
N LYS A 36 -6.79 22.83 -11.41
CA LYS A 36 -7.11 22.85 -9.99
C LYS A 36 -6.87 21.50 -9.32
N LEU A 37 -7.34 20.40 -9.94
CA LEU A 37 -7.12 19.06 -9.43
C LEU A 37 -5.61 18.70 -9.38
N ALA A 38 -4.83 19.14 -10.35
CA ALA A 38 -3.38 18.94 -10.34
C ALA A 38 -2.68 19.72 -9.21
N ASP A 39 -3.11 20.95 -8.94
CA ASP A 39 -2.60 21.77 -7.84
C ASP A 39 -3.00 21.18 -6.47
N ASP A 40 -4.25 20.73 -6.30
CA ASP A 40 -4.75 20.07 -5.09
C ASP A 40 -3.99 18.75 -4.83
N LEU A 41 -3.73 17.97 -5.88
CA LEU A 41 -2.98 16.72 -5.81
C LEU A 41 -1.51 16.96 -5.43
N LYS A 42 -0.91 18.05 -5.91
CA LYS A 42 0.44 18.45 -5.53
C LYS A 42 0.50 18.84 -4.07
N ALA A 43 -0.43 19.69 -3.59
CA ALA A 43 -0.51 20.10 -2.19
C ALA A 43 -0.70 18.89 -1.26
N ALA A 44 -1.61 17.97 -1.60
CA ALA A 44 -1.81 16.75 -0.82
C ALA A 44 -0.56 15.85 -0.77
N ARG A 45 0.21 15.77 -1.86
CA ARG A 45 1.48 15.02 -1.88
C ARG A 45 2.55 15.68 -1.01
N GLU A 46 2.64 16.99 -1.01
CA GLU A 46 3.57 17.75 -0.16
C GLU A 46 3.22 17.55 1.33
N GLU A 47 1.93 17.60 1.69
CA GLU A 47 1.46 17.34 3.04
C GLU A 47 1.77 15.91 3.50
N ILE A 48 1.52 14.91 2.65
CA ILE A 48 1.86 13.51 2.92
C ILE A 48 3.38 13.35 3.08
N SER A 49 4.19 14.02 2.26
CA SER A 49 5.65 13.97 2.37
C SER A 49 6.13 14.53 3.71
N PHE A 50 5.60 15.68 4.12
CA PHE A 50 5.93 16.30 5.41
C PHE A 50 5.56 15.37 6.58
N LEU A 51 4.35 14.82 6.60
CA LEU A 51 3.91 13.90 7.64
C LEU A 51 4.73 12.58 7.68
N THR A 52 5.23 12.12 6.52
CA THR A 52 6.05 10.91 6.46
C THR A 52 7.49 11.16 6.92
N GLU A 53 8.06 12.33 6.73
CA GLU A 53 9.39 12.67 7.23
C GLU A 53 9.43 12.70 8.77
N GLU A 54 8.41 13.28 9.42
CA GLU A 54 8.32 13.27 10.89
C GLU A 54 8.13 11.84 11.46
N THR A 55 7.44 10.97 10.74
CA THR A 55 7.21 9.59 11.19
C THR A 55 8.39 8.65 10.91
N ASP A 56 9.29 8.98 9.99
CA ASP A 56 10.46 8.16 9.70
C ASP A 56 11.43 8.13 10.91
N ILE A 57 11.59 9.23 11.65
CA ILE A 57 12.41 9.28 12.88
C ILE A 57 11.82 8.35 13.95
N ALA A 58 10.51 8.37 14.14
CA ALA A 58 9.84 7.51 15.13
C ALA A 58 9.86 6.01 14.76
N PHE A 59 10.10 5.68 13.47
CA PHE A 59 10.15 4.29 12.99
C PHE A 59 11.48 3.61 13.33
N GLU A 60 12.61 4.31 13.20
CA GLU A 60 13.96 3.75 13.42
C GLU A 60 14.24 3.48 14.90
N ASP A 61 13.77 4.34 15.80
CA ASP A 61 14.07 4.30 17.23
C ASP A 61 13.00 3.59 18.07
N CYS A 62 11.94 3.08 17.45
CA CYS A 62 10.82 2.50 18.19
C CYS A 62 10.98 0.99 18.37
N GLU A 63 10.92 0.53 19.62
CA GLU A 63 10.85 -0.89 19.98
C GLU A 63 9.43 -1.32 20.32
N VAL A 64 9.12 -2.56 19.96
CA VAL A 64 7.85 -3.22 20.27
C VAL A 64 8.11 -4.48 21.07
N LYS A 65 7.37 -4.65 22.15
CA LYS A 65 7.41 -5.86 22.96
C LYS A 65 6.50 -6.93 22.35
N ILE A 66 7.08 -8.07 22.00
CA ILE A 66 6.36 -9.27 21.56
C ILE A 66 6.20 -10.18 22.77
N GLU A 67 4.97 -10.41 23.21
CA GLU A 67 4.65 -11.40 24.25
C GLU A 67 4.15 -12.67 23.57
N TYR A 68 4.65 -13.84 24.05
CA TYR A 68 4.36 -15.12 23.44
C TYR A 68 4.39 -16.26 24.43
N HIS A 69 3.64 -17.32 24.12
CA HIS A 69 3.75 -18.62 24.80
C HIS A 69 4.37 -19.66 23.88
N TYR A 70 5.09 -20.60 24.45
CA TYR A 70 5.72 -21.72 23.71
C TYR A 70 5.74 -23.00 24.53
N GLN A 71 5.72 -24.14 23.84
CA GLN A 71 5.83 -25.45 24.47
C GLN A 71 7.30 -25.75 24.78
N SER A 72 7.64 -26.01 26.03
CA SER A 72 8.93 -26.50 26.48
C SER A 72 8.82 -27.94 26.96
N GLN A 73 9.95 -28.60 27.22
CA GLN A 73 9.97 -29.96 27.80
C GLN A 73 9.25 -30.03 29.17
N SER A 74 9.23 -28.91 29.90
CA SER A 74 8.61 -28.81 31.24
C SER A 74 7.18 -28.23 31.19
N GLY A 75 6.57 -28.09 30.00
CA GLY A 75 5.20 -27.57 29.80
C GLY A 75 5.16 -26.20 29.12
N LEU A 76 4.00 -25.57 29.15
CA LEU A 76 3.77 -24.26 28.53
C LEU A 76 4.51 -23.17 29.31
N ARG A 77 5.25 -22.32 28.63
CA ARG A 77 5.98 -21.17 29.18
C ARG A 77 5.65 -19.90 28.45
N ALA A 78 5.61 -18.79 29.18
CA ALA A 78 5.53 -17.45 28.65
C ALA A 78 6.92 -16.86 28.42
N GLY A 79 7.04 -15.98 27.44
CA GLY A 79 8.24 -15.20 27.15
C GLY A 79 7.90 -13.84 26.57
N SER A 80 8.87 -12.95 26.58
CA SER A 80 8.78 -11.68 25.90
C SER A 80 10.09 -11.31 25.21
N LEU A 81 9.99 -10.57 24.12
CA LEU A 81 11.13 -10.11 23.32
C LEU A 81 10.86 -8.67 22.85
N ASN A 82 11.86 -7.79 23.01
CA ASN A 82 11.80 -6.47 22.41
C ASN A 82 12.44 -6.53 21.01
N VAL A 83 11.74 -5.98 20.04
CA VAL A 83 12.18 -5.96 18.63
C VAL A 83 11.95 -4.56 18.10
N SER A 84 12.90 -4.03 17.32
CA SER A 84 12.68 -2.74 16.65
C SER A 84 11.57 -2.86 15.62
N LEU A 85 10.79 -1.78 15.45
CA LEU A 85 9.79 -1.71 14.39
C LEU A 85 10.41 -1.92 13.02
N GLN A 86 11.62 -1.42 12.81
CA GLN A 86 12.36 -1.59 11.57
C GLN A 86 12.70 -3.06 11.30
N ASP A 87 13.18 -3.81 12.30
CA ASP A 87 13.50 -5.25 12.15
C ASP A 87 12.25 -6.08 11.86
N LEU A 88 11.14 -5.76 12.54
CA LEU A 88 9.84 -6.36 12.24
C LEU A 88 9.40 -6.05 10.81
N PHE A 89 9.51 -4.78 10.39
CA PHE A 89 9.16 -4.37 9.03
C PHE A 89 9.99 -5.11 7.99
N ILE A 90 11.32 -5.15 8.14
CA ILE A 90 12.20 -5.84 7.18
C ILE A 90 11.86 -7.32 7.08
N THR A 91 11.55 -7.97 8.21
CA THR A 91 11.12 -9.37 8.22
C THR A 91 9.84 -9.58 7.42
N ILE A 92 8.83 -8.74 7.64
CA ILE A 92 7.55 -8.78 6.93
C ILE A 92 7.73 -8.41 5.45
N ALA A 93 8.51 -7.36 5.18
CA ALA A 93 8.77 -6.88 3.83
C ALA A 93 9.51 -7.90 2.95
N THR A 94 10.35 -8.74 3.55
CA THR A 94 11.03 -9.81 2.83
C THR A 94 10.03 -10.85 2.30
N GLU A 95 9.01 -11.20 3.08
CA GLU A 95 7.96 -12.12 2.64
C GLU A 95 7.01 -11.49 1.59
N MET A 96 6.93 -10.16 1.55
CA MET A 96 6.10 -9.41 0.59
C MET A 96 6.81 -9.08 -0.74
N MET A 97 8.01 -9.63 -0.99
CA MET A 97 8.84 -9.21 -2.14
C MET A 97 8.16 -9.41 -3.50
N GLU A 98 7.56 -10.56 -3.69
CA GLU A 98 7.03 -10.97 -5.00
C GLU A 98 5.49 -10.96 -5.03
N VAL A 99 4.85 -11.15 -3.89
CA VAL A 99 3.40 -11.34 -3.80
C VAL A 99 2.84 -10.62 -2.57
N SER A 100 1.62 -10.11 -2.69
CA SER A 100 0.88 -9.66 -1.51
C SER A 100 0.50 -10.85 -0.63
N ILE A 101 0.61 -10.72 0.69
CA ILE A 101 0.41 -11.80 1.66
C ILE A 101 -0.74 -11.49 2.63
N VAL A 102 -1.25 -12.52 3.26
CA VAL A 102 -2.30 -12.44 4.29
C VAL A 102 -1.71 -12.45 5.71
N GLU A 103 -2.46 -11.94 6.68
CA GLU A 103 -2.00 -11.83 8.09
C GLU A 103 -1.41 -13.13 8.67
N PRO A 104 -1.96 -14.34 8.43
CA PRO A 104 -1.37 -15.58 8.94
C PRO A 104 0.06 -15.86 8.45
N LEU A 105 0.39 -15.46 7.20
CA LEU A 105 1.74 -15.61 6.67
C LEU A 105 2.70 -14.62 7.32
N VAL A 106 2.26 -13.39 7.61
CA VAL A 106 3.02 -12.39 8.38
C VAL A 106 3.34 -12.92 9.78
N GLU A 107 2.32 -13.47 10.47
CA GLU A 107 2.51 -14.07 11.79
C GLU A 107 3.53 -15.22 11.77
N LYS A 108 3.46 -16.05 10.73
CA LYS A 108 4.43 -17.16 10.53
C LYS A 108 5.84 -16.62 10.36
N ALA A 109 6.04 -15.59 9.53
CA ALA A 109 7.35 -14.98 9.30
C ALA A 109 7.96 -14.42 10.61
N ILE A 110 7.17 -13.71 11.40
CA ILE A 110 7.58 -13.19 12.71
C ILE A 110 8.01 -14.34 13.63
N LYS A 111 7.22 -15.40 13.72
CA LYS A 111 7.53 -16.58 14.54
C LYS A 111 8.82 -17.25 14.11
N VAL A 112 9.00 -17.47 12.82
CA VAL A 112 10.21 -18.09 12.27
C VAL A 112 11.45 -17.25 12.58
N LYS A 113 11.38 -15.93 12.40
CA LYS A 113 12.54 -15.04 12.58
C LYS A 113 12.87 -14.81 14.05
N PHE A 114 11.90 -14.49 14.89
CA PHE A 114 12.14 -14.01 16.25
C PHE A 114 11.92 -15.07 17.33
N LEU A 115 11.10 -16.08 17.04
CA LEU A 115 10.78 -17.16 17.98
C LEU A 115 11.39 -18.50 17.56
N PHE A 116 12.45 -18.46 16.75
CA PHE A 116 13.14 -19.66 16.27
C PHE A 116 13.56 -20.57 17.44
N GLY A 117 13.30 -21.87 17.30
CA GLY A 117 13.58 -22.86 18.36
C GLY A 117 12.52 -22.92 19.48
N LYS A 118 11.50 -22.05 19.49
CA LYS A 118 10.36 -22.12 20.41
C LYS A 118 9.25 -22.92 19.73
N ARG A 119 9.16 -24.21 20.06
CA ARG A 119 8.14 -25.11 19.50
C ARG A 119 6.73 -24.60 19.84
N GLU A 120 5.81 -24.70 18.87
CA GLU A 120 4.39 -24.32 19.03
C GLU A 120 4.17 -22.93 19.63
N SER A 121 5.03 -21.97 19.26
CA SER A 121 4.91 -20.61 19.76
C SER A 121 3.62 -19.95 19.27
N ARG A 122 2.95 -19.22 20.18
CA ARG A 122 1.76 -18.41 19.90
C ARG A 122 1.97 -17.02 20.44
N LEU A 123 1.57 -16.01 19.64
CA LEU A 123 1.54 -14.63 20.12
C LEU A 123 0.37 -14.46 21.09
N ASP A 124 0.59 -13.76 22.19
CA ASP A 124 -0.43 -13.52 23.21
C ASP A 124 -1.51 -12.56 22.69
N ASP A 125 -1.08 -11.48 22.04
CA ASP A 125 -2.00 -10.55 21.37
C ASP A 125 -2.35 -11.05 19.98
N LYS A 126 -3.54 -11.63 19.83
CA LYS A 126 -4.08 -12.09 18.54
C LYS A 126 -4.21 -10.97 17.50
N GLN A 127 -4.23 -9.70 17.94
CA GLN A 127 -4.32 -8.55 17.04
C GLN A 127 -2.95 -7.90 16.77
N PHE A 128 -1.87 -8.42 17.35
CA PHE A 128 -0.53 -7.87 17.22
C PHE A 128 -0.14 -7.61 15.77
N VAL A 129 -0.24 -8.62 14.91
CA VAL A 129 0.09 -8.53 13.49
C VAL A 129 -0.74 -7.44 12.80
N LYS A 130 -2.05 -7.42 13.06
CA LYS A 130 -2.94 -6.41 12.47
C LYS A 130 -2.60 -4.99 12.93
N LYS A 131 -2.27 -4.80 14.21
CA LYS A 131 -1.83 -3.50 14.74
C LYS A 131 -0.54 -3.04 14.05
N MET A 132 0.44 -3.92 13.88
CA MET A 132 1.70 -3.63 13.20
C MET A 132 1.48 -3.27 11.74
N LEU A 133 0.72 -4.06 11.00
CA LEU A 133 0.41 -3.78 9.59
C LEU A 133 -0.33 -2.45 9.41
N ASN A 134 -1.27 -2.12 10.30
CA ASN A 134 -1.94 -0.82 10.26
C ASN A 134 -0.99 0.35 10.58
N GLN A 135 -0.02 0.17 11.47
CA GLN A 135 1.01 1.16 11.74
C GLN A 135 1.91 1.37 10.50
N TYR A 136 2.38 0.29 9.87
CA TYR A 136 3.16 0.40 8.62
C TYR A 136 2.34 1.00 7.47
N ARG A 137 1.04 0.79 7.44
CA ARG A 137 0.15 1.46 6.47
C ARG A 137 0.06 2.96 6.74
N ALA A 138 -0.04 3.38 8.00
CA ALA A 138 -0.01 4.79 8.39
C ALA A 138 1.31 5.48 8.01
N LEU A 139 2.43 4.74 8.06
CA LEU A 139 3.76 5.18 7.60
C LEU A 139 3.94 5.11 6.08
N ASN A 140 2.90 4.73 5.34
CA ASN A 140 2.92 4.51 3.89
C ASN A 140 3.99 3.49 3.42
N LEU A 141 4.29 2.50 4.26
CA LEU A 141 5.24 1.42 3.92
C LEU A 141 4.55 0.22 3.29
N VAL A 142 3.30 -0.05 3.70
CA VAL A 142 2.46 -1.11 3.13
C VAL A 142 1.11 -0.56 2.70
N TYR A 143 0.48 -1.25 1.76
CA TYR A 143 -0.92 -1.03 1.39
C TYR A 143 -1.72 -2.30 1.63
N SER A 144 -3.04 -2.18 1.69
CA SER A 144 -3.92 -3.33 1.80
C SER A 144 -5.04 -3.25 0.77
N TYR A 145 -5.48 -4.40 0.28
CA TYR A 145 -6.65 -4.52 -0.58
C TYR A 145 -7.44 -5.78 -0.26
N TRP A 146 -8.74 -5.70 -0.48
CA TRP A 146 -9.63 -6.84 -0.31
C TRP A 146 -9.69 -7.66 -1.59
N ASN A 147 -9.43 -8.96 -1.49
CA ASN A 147 -9.61 -9.88 -2.61
C ASN A 147 -10.99 -10.54 -2.49
N ASN A 148 -11.86 -10.26 -3.45
CA ASN A 148 -13.24 -10.78 -3.47
C ASN A 148 -13.30 -12.29 -3.75
N ASP A 149 -12.34 -12.85 -4.48
CA ASP A 149 -12.33 -14.27 -4.85
C ASP A 149 -12.09 -15.15 -3.63
N ASN A 150 -11.11 -14.77 -2.81
CA ASN A 150 -10.74 -15.52 -1.61
C ASN A 150 -11.41 -14.99 -0.34
N ARG A 151 -12.05 -13.82 -0.41
CA ARG A 151 -12.63 -13.10 0.75
C ARG A 151 -11.61 -12.85 1.86
N GLU A 152 -10.42 -12.43 1.47
CA GLU A 152 -9.30 -12.18 2.36
C GLU A 152 -8.71 -10.79 2.13
N LEU A 153 -8.13 -10.23 3.20
CA LEU A 153 -7.39 -8.97 3.16
C LEU A 153 -5.91 -9.28 2.86
N TYR A 154 -5.42 -8.74 1.75
CA TYR A 154 -4.03 -8.87 1.32
C TYR A 154 -3.25 -7.60 1.64
N TRP A 155 -1.97 -7.78 1.93
CA TRP A 155 -1.03 -6.72 2.24
C TRP A 155 0.16 -6.78 1.29
N GLY A 156 0.59 -5.63 0.80
CA GLY A 156 1.72 -5.51 -0.13
C GLY A 156 2.57 -4.28 0.18
N LEU A 157 3.79 -4.24 -0.36
CA LEU A 157 4.71 -3.12 -0.18
C LEU A 157 4.39 -1.97 -1.13
N THR A 158 4.37 -0.75 -0.59
CA THR A 158 4.41 0.48 -1.39
C THR A 158 5.80 0.68 -2.00
N ASN A 159 5.95 1.65 -2.90
CA ASN A 159 7.27 2.03 -3.42
C ASN A 159 8.22 2.52 -2.31
N LYS A 160 7.69 3.28 -1.31
CA LYS A 160 8.43 3.70 -0.13
C LYS A 160 8.88 2.49 0.69
N GLY A 161 7.97 1.54 0.96
CA GLY A 161 8.28 0.33 1.71
C GLY A 161 9.36 -0.53 1.05
N ARG A 162 9.34 -0.66 -0.30
CA ARG A 162 10.39 -1.36 -1.05
C ARG A 162 11.74 -0.67 -0.87
N LYS A 163 11.77 0.66 -1.03
CA LYS A 163 13.01 1.44 -0.86
C LYS A 163 13.58 1.28 0.55
N VAL A 164 12.78 1.47 1.60
CA VAL A 164 13.22 1.32 3.00
C VAL A 164 13.79 -0.08 3.26
N ARG A 165 13.13 -1.12 2.75
CA ARG A 165 13.64 -2.50 2.84
C ARG A 165 15.01 -2.65 2.17
N ASP A 166 15.13 -2.21 0.92
CA ASP A 166 16.33 -2.38 0.10
C ASP A 166 17.51 -1.62 0.71
N ASP A 167 17.31 -0.37 1.13
CA ASP A 167 18.33 0.45 1.79
C ASP A 167 18.81 -0.20 3.09
N THR A 168 17.90 -0.73 3.91
CA THR A 168 18.28 -1.39 5.18
C THR A 168 19.05 -2.71 4.95
N ILE A 169 18.67 -3.50 3.94
CA ILE A 169 19.39 -4.75 3.62
C ILE A 169 20.79 -4.44 3.09
N LEU A 170 20.95 -3.42 2.26
CA LEU A 170 22.26 -3.00 1.73
C LEU A 170 23.22 -2.55 2.84
N ILE A 171 22.73 -1.78 3.82
CA ILE A 171 23.55 -1.32 4.96
C ILE A 171 24.05 -2.50 5.81
N ARG A 172 23.25 -3.56 5.97
CA ARG A 172 23.61 -4.72 6.80
C ARG A 172 24.59 -5.70 6.13
N ASN A 173 24.73 -5.61 4.81
CA ASN A 173 25.62 -6.50 4.04
C ASN A 173 26.99 -5.87 3.73
N ASN A 174 27.22 -4.62 4.13
CA ASN A 174 28.49 -3.92 4.08
C ASN A 174 29.12 -3.84 5.48
#